data_137b8877c6a1015f6af9cfb07103a6ff
#
_entry.id   137b8877c6a1015f6af9cfb07103a6ff
#
_cell.length_a   1.000
_cell.length_b   1.000
_cell.length_c   1.000
_cell.angle_alpha   90.00
_cell.angle_beta   90.00
_cell.angle_gamma   90.00
#
_symmetry.space_group_name_H-M   'P 1'
#
loop_
_entity.id
_entity.type
_entity.pdbx_description
1 polymer ?
#
loop_
_entity_poly.entity_id
_entity_poly.type
_entity_poly.pdbx_seq_one_letter_code
_entity_poly.pdbx_strand_id
1 'polypeptide(L)'
;EEGLKKGVFFKKDDGSVWIDLTADGLDEKLVLRADGTSVYITQDLGTAQLKYDDFGMDESIYVVGNEQDYHFKVLFLILEKLGKTWAKGLYHLSYGMVDLPSGKMKSREGTVVDADDLIDGMVADAEAISKELGKLDGLEIAAQKELFTTLGLGALKYFIRLWMDSAKSLSKKSSLMLIAIIQALLLMLSIREKQKCLI
;
A
#
# COMPACT_ATOMS: atom_id res chain seq x y z
N GLU A 1 21.42 0.78 -23.21
CA GLU A 1 22.07 0.23 -24.41
C GLU A 1 21.37 -1.02 -24.95
N GLU A 2 20.98 -1.98 -24.08
CA GLU A 2 20.33 -3.25 -24.49
C GLU A 2 19.07 -2.99 -25.34
N GLY A 3 18.19 -2.10 -24.91
CA GLY A 3 16.94 -1.80 -25.62
C GLY A 3 17.15 -1.14 -26.98
N LEU A 4 18.19 -0.34 -27.15
CA LEU A 4 18.55 0.23 -28.45
C LEU A 4 19.07 -0.87 -29.39
N LYS A 5 19.94 -1.76 -28.90
CA LYS A 5 20.45 -2.92 -29.69
C LYS A 5 19.36 -3.87 -30.14
N LYS A 6 18.32 -4.03 -29.32
CA LYS A 6 17.16 -4.89 -29.62
C LYS A 6 16.10 -4.19 -30.46
N GLY A 7 16.25 -2.88 -30.76
CA GLY A 7 15.23 -2.10 -31.47
C GLY A 7 13.95 -1.86 -30.67
N VAL A 8 13.96 -2.12 -29.35
CA VAL A 8 12.86 -1.82 -28.44
C VAL A 8 12.82 -0.36 -28.07
N PHE A 9 13.99 0.27 -28.00
CA PHE A 9 14.14 1.71 -27.78
C PHE A 9 14.64 2.38 -29.05
N PHE A 10 14.30 3.64 -29.23
CA PHE A 10 14.79 4.47 -30.32
C PHE A 10 15.30 5.81 -29.82
N LYS A 11 16.15 6.44 -30.60
CA LYS A 11 16.76 7.72 -30.25
C LYS A 11 16.11 8.81 -31.09
N LYS A 12 15.70 9.91 -30.46
CA LYS A 12 15.23 11.12 -31.15
C LYS A 12 16.40 12.02 -31.56
N ASP A 13 16.15 13.00 -32.41
CA ASP A 13 17.16 13.92 -32.96
C ASP A 13 17.88 14.72 -31.87
N ASP A 14 17.20 15.00 -30.76
CA ASP A 14 17.77 15.67 -29.59
C ASP A 14 18.70 14.80 -28.75
N GLY A 15 18.82 13.53 -29.11
CA GLY A 15 19.63 12.55 -28.40
C GLY A 15 18.92 11.79 -27.28
N SER A 16 17.67 12.15 -26.94
CA SER A 16 16.87 11.43 -25.96
C SER A 16 16.45 10.03 -26.44
N VAL A 17 16.27 9.10 -25.50
CA VAL A 17 15.90 7.72 -25.81
C VAL A 17 14.46 7.47 -25.36
N TRP A 18 13.67 6.89 -26.24
CA TRP A 18 12.25 6.66 -26.06
C TRP A 18 11.86 5.22 -26.38
N ILE A 19 10.70 4.83 -25.91
CA ILE A 19 9.99 3.63 -26.36
C ILE A 19 8.59 4.02 -26.83
N ASP A 20 8.18 3.41 -27.94
CA ASP A 20 6.82 3.51 -28.47
C ASP A 20 5.98 2.35 -27.92
N LEU A 21 4.92 2.69 -27.18
CA LEU A 21 3.95 1.75 -26.63
C LEU A 21 2.55 1.99 -27.20
N THR A 22 2.43 2.74 -28.27
CA THR A 22 1.12 3.13 -28.87
C THR A 22 0.36 1.93 -29.39
N ALA A 23 1.06 0.92 -29.91
CA ALA A 23 0.47 -0.35 -30.33
C ALA A 23 -0.17 -1.14 -29.17
N ASP A 24 0.25 -0.88 -27.94
CA ASP A 24 -0.28 -1.49 -26.71
C ASP A 24 -1.33 -0.59 -26.01
N GLY A 25 -1.75 0.48 -26.68
CA GLY A 25 -2.74 1.44 -26.15
C GLY A 25 -2.19 2.35 -25.07
N LEU A 26 -0.87 2.57 -25.04
CA LEU A 26 -0.18 3.49 -24.14
C LEU A 26 0.52 4.58 -24.96
N ASP A 27 1.19 5.51 -24.29
CA ASP A 27 1.92 6.60 -24.96
C ASP A 27 3.38 6.23 -25.23
N GLU A 28 4.06 7.01 -26.08
CA GLU A 28 5.52 7.02 -26.09
C GLU A 28 6.06 7.42 -24.73
N LYS A 29 7.11 6.77 -24.26
CA LYS A 29 7.74 7.03 -22.97
C LYS A 29 9.21 7.36 -23.11
N LEU A 30 9.60 8.45 -22.45
CA LEU A 30 11.00 8.82 -22.28
C LEU A 30 11.69 7.80 -21.37
N VAL A 31 12.78 7.23 -21.84
CA VAL A 31 13.64 6.30 -21.09
C VAL A 31 14.92 6.99 -20.63
N LEU A 32 15.51 7.86 -21.46
CA LEU A 32 16.72 8.60 -21.13
C LEU A 32 16.63 10.02 -21.70
N ARG A 33 16.99 11.01 -20.90
CA ARG A 33 17.00 12.41 -21.37
C ARG A 33 18.11 12.65 -22.38
N ALA A 34 18.01 13.76 -23.13
CA ALA A 34 19.00 14.16 -24.13
C ALA A 34 20.43 14.33 -23.56
N ASP A 35 20.52 14.77 -22.32
CA ASP A 35 21.78 14.90 -21.57
C ASP A 35 22.34 13.58 -21.02
N GLY A 36 21.68 12.45 -21.29
CA GLY A 36 22.07 11.14 -20.82
C GLY A 36 21.61 10.83 -19.40
N THR A 37 20.89 11.71 -18.71
CA THR A 37 20.39 11.44 -17.36
C THR A 37 19.17 10.51 -17.39
N SER A 38 19.10 9.64 -16.38
CA SER A 38 17.99 8.68 -16.22
C SER A 38 16.71 9.38 -15.73
N VAL A 39 15.57 8.78 -16.04
CA VAL A 39 14.28 9.08 -15.45
C VAL A 39 13.84 7.93 -14.54
N TYR A 40 12.78 8.10 -13.76
CA TYR A 40 12.34 7.08 -12.80
C TYR A 40 12.15 5.70 -13.44
N ILE A 41 11.52 5.63 -14.61
CA ILE A 41 11.29 4.35 -15.30
C ILE A 41 12.62 3.62 -15.61
N THR A 42 13.68 4.34 -15.95
CA THR A 42 15.00 3.75 -16.23
C THR A 42 15.63 3.17 -14.97
N GLN A 43 15.49 3.87 -13.84
CA GLN A 43 15.98 3.40 -12.55
C GLN A 43 15.22 2.13 -12.13
N ASP A 44 13.91 2.11 -12.30
CA ASP A 44 13.08 0.96 -11.95
C ASP A 44 13.34 -0.26 -12.85
N LEU A 45 13.63 -0.04 -14.14
CA LEU A 45 14.09 -1.11 -15.03
C LEU A 45 15.38 -1.75 -14.53
N GLY A 46 16.34 -0.91 -14.10
CA GLY A 46 17.59 -1.36 -13.53
C GLY A 46 17.38 -2.10 -12.21
N THR A 47 16.56 -1.55 -11.32
CA THR A 47 16.25 -2.16 -10.02
C THR A 47 15.55 -3.52 -10.20
N ALA A 48 14.61 -3.64 -11.13
CA ALA A 48 13.93 -4.90 -11.42
C ALA A 48 14.90 -5.97 -11.92
N GLN A 49 15.84 -5.58 -12.79
CA GLN A 49 16.90 -6.50 -13.27
C GLN A 49 17.80 -6.94 -12.13
N LEU A 50 18.28 -6.02 -11.28
CA LEU A 50 19.14 -6.34 -10.13
C LEU A 50 18.45 -7.28 -9.15
N LYS A 51 17.15 -7.05 -8.88
CA LYS A 51 16.37 -7.96 -8.02
C LYS A 51 16.34 -9.39 -8.59
N TYR A 52 16.13 -9.51 -9.89
CA TYR A 52 16.16 -10.82 -10.51
C TYR A 52 17.53 -11.48 -10.45
N ASP A 53 18.60 -10.72 -10.72
CA ASP A 53 19.96 -11.22 -10.71
C ASP A 53 20.41 -11.67 -9.31
N ASP A 54 20.00 -10.93 -8.26
CA ASP A 54 20.38 -11.20 -6.87
C ASP A 54 19.56 -12.33 -6.23
N PHE A 55 18.26 -12.44 -6.57
CA PHE A 55 17.33 -13.33 -5.87
C PHE A 55 16.79 -14.48 -6.73
N GLY A 56 16.94 -14.44 -8.06
CA GLY A 56 16.40 -15.46 -8.97
C GLY A 56 14.88 -15.67 -8.78
N MET A 57 14.17 -14.59 -8.49
CA MET A 57 12.76 -14.63 -8.07
C MET A 57 11.84 -15.13 -9.17
N ASP A 58 10.88 -15.99 -8.82
CA ASP A 58 9.76 -16.38 -9.68
C ASP A 58 8.69 -15.30 -9.74
N GLU A 59 8.45 -14.62 -8.62
CA GLU A 59 7.47 -13.54 -8.50
C GLU A 59 8.06 -12.35 -7.73
N SER A 60 7.66 -11.12 -8.10
CA SER A 60 7.97 -9.91 -7.37
C SER A 60 6.73 -9.04 -7.23
N ILE A 61 6.34 -8.77 -5.99
CA ILE A 61 5.15 -7.99 -5.67
C ILE A 61 5.56 -6.57 -5.27
N TYR A 62 5.05 -5.59 -6.02
CA TYR A 62 5.22 -4.16 -5.72
C TYR A 62 3.99 -3.65 -4.98
N VAL A 63 4.13 -3.38 -3.68
CA VAL A 63 3.05 -2.84 -2.85
C VAL A 63 3.14 -1.33 -2.87
N VAL A 64 2.38 -0.70 -3.78
CA VAL A 64 2.46 0.75 -4.03
C VAL A 64 1.06 1.31 -4.30
N GLY A 65 0.83 2.58 -3.97
CA GLY A 65 -0.45 3.25 -4.17
C GLY A 65 -0.90 3.31 -5.64
N ASN A 66 -2.20 3.35 -5.86
CA ASN A 66 -2.85 3.31 -7.18
C ASN A 66 -2.48 4.49 -8.10
N GLU A 67 -1.91 5.56 -7.57
CA GLU A 67 -1.36 6.66 -8.38
C GLU A 67 -0.23 6.19 -9.31
N GLN A 68 0.39 5.03 -9.01
CA GLN A 68 1.47 4.43 -9.79
C GLN A 68 1.01 3.30 -10.73
N ASP A 69 -0.30 3.01 -10.84
CA ASP A 69 -0.83 1.94 -11.70
C ASP A 69 -0.31 2.03 -13.12
N TYR A 70 -0.36 3.23 -13.71
CA TYR A 70 0.13 3.48 -15.06
C TYR A 70 1.64 3.26 -15.17
N HIS A 71 2.42 3.71 -14.20
CA HIS A 71 3.87 3.54 -14.17
C HIS A 71 4.27 2.07 -14.17
N PHE A 72 3.65 1.24 -13.30
CA PHE A 72 3.95 -0.19 -13.25
C PHE A 72 3.48 -0.94 -14.49
N LYS A 73 2.34 -0.55 -15.06
CA LYS A 73 1.90 -1.11 -16.34
C LYS A 73 2.93 -0.88 -17.45
N VAL A 74 3.49 0.32 -17.53
CA VAL A 74 4.55 0.68 -18.48
C VAL A 74 5.83 -0.09 -18.16
N LEU A 75 6.25 -0.15 -16.90
CA LEU A 75 7.47 -0.84 -16.46
C LEU A 75 7.47 -2.32 -16.88
N PHE A 76 6.40 -3.03 -16.56
CA PHE A 76 6.29 -4.45 -16.82
C PHE A 76 6.27 -4.72 -18.34
N LEU A 77 5.53 -3.91 -19.09
CA LEU A 77 5.48 -4.03 -20.56
C LEU A 77 6.85 -3.78 -21.20
N ILE A 78 7.61 -2.81 -20.72
CA ILE A 78 8.99 -2.56 -21.24
C ILE A 78 9.88 -3.77 -20.96
N LEU A 79 9.83 -4.35 -19.77
CA LEU A 79 10.61 -5.55 -19.44
C LEU A 79 10.24 -6.76 -20.31
N GLU A 80 8.94 -6.95 -20.59
CA GLU A 80 8.48 -7.98 -21.53
C GLU A 80 9.01 -7.75 -22.94
N LYS A 81 8.92 -6.51 -23.47
CA LYS A 81 9.46 -6.15 -24.79
C LYS A 81 10.97 -6.28 -24.87
N LEU A 82 11.68 -6.10 -23.76
CA LEU A 82 13.11 -6.39 -23.65
C LEU A 82 13.43 -7.89 -23.62
N GLY A 83 12.40 -8.75 -23.61
CA GLY A 83 12.54 -10.20 -23.60
C GLY A 83 12.90 -10.80 -22.26
N LYS A 84 12.59 -10.09 -21.16
CA LYS A 84 12.78 -10.60 -19.80
C LYS A 84 11.70 -11.60 -19.46
N THR A 85 11.98 -12.90 -19.51
CA THR A 85 10.99 -13.97 -19.29
C THR A 85 10.38 -13.94 -17.90
N TRP A 86 11.13 -13.49 -16.91
CA TRP A 86 10.72 -13.31 -15.52
C TRP A 86 9.75 -12.13 -15.32
N ALA A 87 9.62 -11.23 -16.30
CA ALA A 87 8.71 -10.08 -16.19
C ALA A 87 7.24 -10.50 -16.00
N LYS A 88 6.86 -11.69 -16.41
CA LYS A 88 5.52 -12.27 -16.20
C LYS A 88 5.18 -12.52 -14.72
N GLY A 89 6.20 -12.65 -13.87
CA GLY A 89 6.05 -12.80 -12.43
C GLY A 89 6.00 -11.48 -11.66
N LEU A 90 6.00 -10.33 -12.36
CA LEU A 90 5.91 -9.03 -11.71
C LEU A 90 4.43 -8.67 -11.49
N TYR A 91 4.12 -8.24 -10.28
CA TYR A 91 2.76 -7.87 -9.90
C TYR A 91 2.72 -6.57 -9.11
N HIS A 92 1.84 -5.65 -9.50
CA HIS A 92 1.56 -4.45 -8.72
C HIS A 92 0.34 -4.69 -7.83
N LEU A 93 0.59 -4.88 -6.53
CA LEU A 93 -0.44 -4.89 -5.51
C LEU A 93 -0.81 -3.44 -5.19
N SER A 94 -1.70 -2.91 -6.01
CA SER A 94 -2.18 -1.55 -5.91
C SER A 94 -3.12 -1.38 -4.72
N TYR A 95 -2.97 -0.29 -3.96
CA TYR A 95 -3.90 0.09 -2.91
C TYR A 95 -4.38 1.52 -3.10
N GLY A 96 -5.62 1.80 -2.64
CA GLY A 96 -6.18 3.14 -2.66
C GLY A 96 -5.45 4.08 -1.71
N MET A 97 -5.36 5.36 -2.07
CA MET A 97 -4.76 6.38 -1.20
C MET A 97 -5.57 6.52 0.08
N VAL A 98 -4.87 6.64 1.20
CA VAL A 98 -5.46 6.97 2.51
C VAL A 98 -5.39 8.48 2.67
N ASP A 99 -6.55 9.13 2.66
CA ASP A 99 -6.64 10.57 2.84
C ASP A 99 -7.09 10.90 4.28
N LEU A 100 -6.62 12.03 4.81
CA LEU A 100 -7.12 12.57 6.06
C LEU A 100 -8.49 13.24 5.85
N PRO A 101 -9.30 13.42 6.89
CA PRO A 101 -10.53 14.21 6.80
C PRO A 101 -10.30 15.64 6.28
N SER A 102 -9.09 16.16 6.47
CA SER A 102 -8.63 17.47 5.98
C SER A 102 -8.17 17.44 4.50
N GLY A 103 -8.10 16.29 3.86
CA GLY A 103 -7.68 16.09 2.49
C GLY A 103 -6.42 15.24 2.33
N LYS A 104 -5.81 15.29 1.15
CA LYS A 104 -4.63 14.47 0.81
C LYS A 104 -3.44 14.79 1.71
N MET A 105 -2.78 13.73 2.19
CA MET A 105 -1.49 13.85 2.87
C MET A 105 -0.42 14.32 1.89
N LYS A 106 0.33 15.36 2.27
CA LYS A 106 1.40 15.92 1.46
C LYS A 106 2.66 16.06 2.29
N SER A 107 3.67 15.26 2.00
CA SER A 107 4.95 15.26 2.73
C SER A 107 5.63 16.64 2.73
N ARG A 108 5.52 17.39 1.64
CA ARG A 108 6.12 18.72 1.52
C ARG A 108 5.42 19.79 2.36
N GLU A 109 4.18 19.57 2.76
CA GLU A 109 3.36 20.48 3.57
C GLU A 109 3.29 20.05 5.05
N GLY A 110 4.00 18.98 5.44
CA GLY A 110 4.02 18.50 6.82
C GLY A 110 2.68 17.92 7.31
N THR A 111 1.77 17.57 6.41
CA THR A 111 0.44 17.03 6.74
C THR A 111 0.41 15.50 6.70
N VAL A 112 1.56 14.86 6.85
CA VAL A 112 1.66 13.39 6.90
C VAL A 112 1.39 12.93 8.32
N VAL A 113 0.54 11.94 8.48
CA VAL A 113 0.39 11.16 9.71
C VAL A 113 1.21 9.90 9.55
N ASP A 114 2.13 9.66 10.46
CA ASP A 114 2.93 8.44 10.48
C ASP A 114 2.03 7.23 10.79
N ALA A 115 2.33 6.10 10.16
CA ALA A 115 1.56 4.87 10.36
C ALA A 115 1.68 4.36 11.80
N ASP A 116 2.85 4.51 12.40
CA ASP A 116 3.09 4.09 13.79
C ASP A 116 2.31 4.97 14.77
N ASP A 117 2.29 6.30 14.56
CA ASP A 117 1.49 7.22 15.37
C ASP A 117 -0.01 6.91 15.28
N LEU A 118 -0.48 6.52 14.09
CA LEU A 118 -1.87 6.11 13.91
C LEU A 118 -2.19 4.80 14.64
N ILE A 119 -1.28 3.84 14.59
CA ILE A 119 -1.41 2.56 15.30
C ILE A 119 -1.42 2.81 16.81
N ASP A 120 -0.47 3.57 17.32
CA ASP A 120 -0.34 3.89 18.75
C ASP A 120 -1.56 4.63 19.27
N GLY A 121 -2.08 5.60 18.51
CA GLY A 121 -3.32 6.29 18.82
C GLY A 121 -4.51 5.33 18.93
N MET A 122 -4.67 4.42 17.98
CA MET A 122 -5.75 3.42 18.00
C MET A 122 -5.62 2.42 19.15
N VAL A 123 -4.40 2.05 19.53
CA VAL A 123 -4.15 1.18 20.70
C VAL A 123 -4.50 1.92 21.99
N ALA A 124 -4.13 3.20 22.11
CA ALA A 124 -4.47 4.04 23.26
C ALA A 124 -5.99 4.23 23.41
N ASP A 125 -6.71 4.46 22.30
CA ASP A 125 -8.16 4.55 22.30
C ASP A 125 -8.81 3.22 22.73
N ALA A 126 -8.30 2.09 22.23
CA ALA A 126 -8.76 0.77 22.63
C ALA A 126 -8.55 0.51 24.15
N GLU A 127 -7.42 0.95 24.70
CA GLU A 127 -7.12 0.89 26.13
C GLU A 127 -8.12 1.75 26.94
N ALA A 128 -8.33 3.01 26.54
CA ALA A 128 -9.22 3.93 27.23
C ALA A 128 -10.66 3.38 27.27
N ILE A 129 -11.19 2.93 26.13
CA ILE A 129 -12.53 2.36 26.02
C ILE A 129 -12.65 1.05 26.84
N SER A 130 -11.63 0.19 26.81
CA SER A 130 -11.65 -1.08 27.54
C SER A 130 -11.67 -0.85 29.05
N LYS A 131 -10.93 0.14 29.54
CA LYS A 131 -10.94 0.55 30.95
C LYS A 131 -12.29 1.11 31.38
N GLU A 132 -12.88 1.98 30.56
CA GLU A 132 -14.20 2.57 30.82
C GLU A 132 -15.30 1.49 30.92
N LEU A 133 -15.21 0.46 30.09
CA LEU A 133 -16.16 -0.67 30.10
C LEU A 133 -15.99 -1.62 31.29
N GLY A 134 -14.90 -1.49 32.06
CA GLY A 134 -14.67 -2.30 33.27
C GLY A 134 -14.55 -3.81 33.05
N LYS A 135 -14.14 -4.27 31.84
CA LYS A 135 -14.09 -5.69 31.47
C LYS A 135 -12.68 -6.28 31.51
N LEU A 136 -11.78 -5.69 32.32
CA LEU A 136 -10.38 -6.10 32.40
C LEU A 136 -10.07 -6.91 33.66
N ASP A 137 -11.09 -7.16 34.51
CA ASP A 137 -10.95 -7.87 35.78
C ASP A 137 -10.41 -9.28 35.54
N GLY A 138 -9.33 -9.63 36.24
CA GLY A 138 -8.69 -10.94 36.16
C GLY A 138 -7.69 -11.12 35.00
N LEU A 139 -7.49 -10.11 34.16
CA LEU A 139 -6.47 -10.15 33.11
C LEU A 139 -5.12 -9.61 33.62
N GLU A 140 -4.07 -10.37 33.39
CA GLU A 140 -2.68 -9.95 33.60
C GLU A 140 -2.34 -8.71 32.73
N ILE A 141 -1.45 -7.84 33.20
CA ILE A 141 -1.07 -6.59 32.51
C ILE A 141 -0.57 -6.88 31.09
N ALA A 142 0.20 -7.95 30.90
CA ALA A 142 0.68 -8.35 29.58
C ALA A 142 -0.46 -8.73 28.62
N ALA A 143 -1.45 -9.49 29.12
CA ALA A 143 -2.63 -9.86 28.36
C ALA A 143 -3.53 -8.66 28.02
N GLN A 144 -3.62 -7.69 28.94
CA GLN A 144 -4.33 -6.43 28.65
C GLN A 144 -3.67 -5.65 27.51
N LYS A 145 -2.34 -5.52 27.49
CA LYS A 145 -1.61 -4.85 26.40
C LYS A 145 -1.80 -5.55 25.06
N GLU A 146 -1.72 -6.87 25.03
CA GLU A 146 -1.97 -7.66 23.83
C GLU A 146 -3.41 -7.47 23.33
N LEU A 147 -4.38 -7.44 24.24
CA LEU A 147 -5.78 -7.16 23.92
C LEU A 147 -5.94 -5.78 23.27
N PHE A 148 -5.36 -4.72 23.86
CA PHE A 148 -5.46 -3.36 23.32
C PHE A 148 -4.82 -3.27 21.94
N THR A 149 -3.65 -3.88 21.74
CA THR A 149 -2.98 -3.95 20.45
C THR A 149 -3.84 -4.68 19.41
N THR A 150 -4.40 -5.80 19.78
CA THR A 150 -5.27 -6.59 18.88
C THR A 150 -6.52 -5.81 18.48
N LEU A 151 -7.16 -5.14 19.45
CA LEU A 151 -8.36 -4.34 19.20
C LEU A 151 -8.05 -3.11 18.36
N GLY A 152 -7.00 -2.36 18.70
CA GLY A 152 -6.58 -1.15 17.98
C GLY A 152 -6.22 -1.45 16.53
N LEU A 153 -5.36 -2.45 16.30
CA LEU A 153 -4.99 -2.88 14.95
C LEU A 153 -6.18 -3.45 14.16
N GLY A 154 -7.04 -4.22 14.83
CA GLY A 154 -8.24 -4.79 14.21
C GLY A 154 -9.20 -3.68 13.74
N ALA A 155 -9.45 -2.69 14.59
CA ALA A 155 -10.29 -1.56 14.28
C ALA A 155 -9.70 -0.72 13.14
N LEU A 156 -8.39 -0.44 13.17
CA LEU A 156 -7.70 0.30 12.12
C LEU A 156 -7.79 -0.41 10.77
N LYS A 157 -7.46 -1.71 10.72
CA LYS A 157 -7.53 -2.51 9.49
C LYS A 157 -8.95 -2.57 8.92
N TYR A 158 -9.94 -2.73 9.80
CA TYR A 158 -11.34 -2.76 9.39
C TYR A 158 -11.81 -1.39 8.84
N PHE A 159 -11.41 -0.30 9.52
CA PHE A 159 -11.72 1.05 9.08
C PHE A 159 -11.11 1.37 7.72
N ILE A 160 -9.82 1.09 7.52
CA ILE A 160 -9.13 1.30 6.25
C ILE A 160 -9.82 0.49 5.14
N ARG A 161 -10.19 -0.77 5.41
CA ARG A 161 -10.89 -1.62 4.46
C ARG A 161 -12.23 -1.03 4.03
N LEU A 162 -13.05 -0.60 5.01
CA LEU A 162 -14.34 0.04 4.74
C LEU A 162 -14.18 1.37 4.02
N TRP A 163 -13.16 2.15 4.38
CA TRP A 163 -12.87 3.42 3.71
C TRP A 163 -12.50 3.22 2.24
N MET A 164 -11.65 2.24 1.96
CA MET A 164 -11.24 1.91 0.60
C MET A 164 -12.42 1.42 -0.27
N ASP A 165 -13.33 0.66 0.32
CA ASP A 165 -14.54 0.17 -0.36
C ASP A 165 -15.62 1.25 -0.50
N SER A 166 -15.64 2.25 0.39
CA SER A 166 -16.72 3.25 0.53
C SER A 166 -16.35 4.65 0.07
N ALA A 167 -15.17 4.88 -0.51
CA ALA A 167 -14.61 6.21 -0.84
C ALA A 167 -15.54 7.14 -1.68
N LYS A 168 -16.75 6.70 -2.02
CA LYS A 168 -17.78 7.49 -2.70
C LYS A 168 -18.93 8.01 -1.81
N SER A 169 -19.03 7.66 -0.51
CA SER A 169 -20.26 7.94 0.25
C SER A 169 -20.16 8.39 1.71
N LEU A 170 -19.03 8.47 2.40
CA LEU A 170 -19.02 8.57 3.87
C LEU A 170 -18.12 9.67 4.46
N SER A 171 -18.40 10.95 4.19
CA SER A 171 -17.58 12.07 4.71
C SER A 171 -17.90 12.55 6.16
N LYS A 172 -18.83 11.97 6.91
CA LYS A 172 -19.26 12.54 8.22
C LYS A 172 -19.52 11.56 9.37
N LYS A 173 -19.25 10.24 9.25
CA LYS A 173 -19.59 9.28 10.32
C LYS A 173 -18.41 8.55 10.96
N SER A 174 -17.18 9.02 10.78
CA SER A 174 -15.97 8.25 11.09
C SER A 174 -15.75 7.93 12.58
N SER A 175 -15.90 8.88 13.48
CA SER A 175 -15.62 8.64 14.92
C SER A 175 -16.68 7.78 15.61
N LEU A 176 -17.96 8.02 15.34
CA LEU A 176 -19.07 7.22 15.92
C LEU A 176 -19.04 5.77 15.42
N MET A 177 -18.66 5.56 14.17
CA MET A 177 -18.57 4.24 13.56
C MET A 177 -17.38 3.46 14.11
N LEU A 178 -16.24 4.12 14.38
CA LEU A 178 -15.07 3.52 15.02
C LEU A 178 -15.40 3.05 16.44
N ILE A 179 -16.07 3.87 17.24
CA ILE A 179 -16.54 3.52 18.59
C ILE A 179 -17.50 2.32 18.52
N ALA A 180 -18.45 2.33 17.60
CA ALA A 180 -19.39 1.22 17.41
C ALA A 180 -18.68 -0.09 17.01
N ILE A 181 -17.62 -0.03 16.18
CA ILE A 181 -16.82 -1.19 15.77
C ILE A 181 -16.02 -1.74 16.94
N ILE A 182 -15.33 -0.88 17.70
CA ILE A 182 -14.60 -1.30 18.90
C ILE A 182 -15.56 -1.92 19.92
N GLN A 183 -16.72 -1.33 20.15
CA GLN A 183 -17.75 -1.88 21.03
C GLN A 183 -18.29 -3.23 20.54
N ALA A 184 -18.51 -3.40 19.24
CA ALA A 184 -18.95 -4.66 18.65
C ALA A 184 -17.88 -5.75 18.75
N LEU A 185 -16.61 -5.43 18.52
CA LEU A 185 -15.48 -6.36 18.70
C LEU A 185 -15.31 -6.78 20.15
N LEU A 186 -15.43 -5.85 21.11
CA LEU A 186 -15.40 -6.14 22.54
C LEU A 186 -16.58 -7.02 22.98
N LEU A 187 -17.76 -6.80 22.42
CA LEU A 187 -18.94 -7.62 22.66
C LEU A 187 -18.75 -9.05 22.12
N MET A 188 -18.20 -9.22 20.92
CA MET A 188 -17.91 -10.53 20.33
C MET A 188 -16.86 -11.30 21.12
N LEU A 189 -15.81 -10.65 21.63
CA LEU A 189 -14.82 -11.27 22.49
C LEU A 189 -15.42 -11.70 23.82
N SER A 190 -16.30 -10.91 24.43
CA SER A 190 -17.04 -11.25 25.65
C SER A 190 -17.94 -12.47 25.47
N ILE A 191 -18.56 -12.63 24.30
CA ILE A 191 -19.41 -13.79 23.99
C ILE A 191 -18.54 -15.04 23.83
N ARG A 192 -17.38 -14.94 23.18
CA ARG A 192 -16.46 -16.06 22.96
C ARG A 192 -15.85 -16.60 24.24
N GLU A 193 -15.55 -15.74 25.22
CA GLU A 193 -15.08 -16.17 26.52
C GLU A 193 -16.17 -16.90 27.35
N LYS A 194 -17.40 -16.39 27.29
CA LYS A 194 -18.54 -17.08 27.97
C LYS A 194 -18.82 -18.45 27.37
N GLN A 195 -18.55 -18.69 26.09
CA GLN A 195 -18.69 -20.00 25.47
C GLN A 195 -17.57 -20.97 25.87
N LYS A 196 -16.37 -20.48 26.23
CA LYS A 196 -15.28 -21.33 26.74
C LYS A 196 -15.46 -21.76 28.21
N CYS A 197 -16.24 -21.03 28.97
CA CYS A 197 -16.57 -21.40 30.37
C CYS A 197 -17.77 -22.36 30.49
N LEU A 198 -18.38 -22.77 29.38
CA LEU A 198 -19.55 -23.66 29.33
C LEU A 198 -19.21 -25.05 28.72
N ILE A 199 -17.93 -25.36 28.53
CA ILE A 199 -17.39 -26.70 28.20
C ILE A 199 -16.39 -27.11 29.30
#